data_927e97996896cb2df12dfad924d148d3
#
_entry.id   927e97996896cb2df12dfad924d148d3
#
_cell.length_a   1.000
_cell.length_b   1.000
_cell.length_c   1.000
_cell.angle_alpha   90.00
_cell.angle_beta   90.00
_cell.angle_gamma   90.00
#
_symmetry.space_group_name_H-M   'P 1'
#
loop_
_entity.id
_entity.type
_entity.pdbx_description
1 polymer ?
#
loop_
_entity_poly.entity_id
_entity_poly.type
_entity_poly.pdbx_seq_one_letter_code
_entity_poly.pdbx_strand_id
1 'polypeptide(L)'
;AYGYRIEGPSEEDSTRRVSLAFTGDTDTCQAMSDMAQGVDLLLAEAAFVEGRDTVGGMHMTGRRAGELAAQAGAGHLVLTHIQPWTDPAVPLKEAAAVYSGPLEAATADAVWEL
;
A
#
# COMPACT_ATOMS: atom_id res chain seq x y z
N ALA A 1 11.05 11.31 4.22
CA ALA A 1 10.05 10.76 3.30
C ALA A 1 8.67 11.34 3.58
N TYR A 2 7.87 11.51 2.57
CA TYR A 2 6.52 12.04 2.68
C TYR A 2 5.52 11.06 2.08
N GLY A 3 4.44 10.79 2.82
CA GLY A 3 3.26 10.16 2.28
C GLY A 3 2.18 11.20 2.02
N TYR A 4 1.16 10.80 1.28
CA TYR A 4 0.06 11.69 0.92
C TYR A 4 -1.27 11.01 1.21
N ARG A 5 -2.18 11.75 1.83
CA ARG A 5 -3.58 11.36 1.94
C ARG A 5 -4.42 12.33 1.12
N ILE A 6 -5.24 11.78 0.23
CA ILE A 6 -6.11 12.55 -0.66
C ILE A 6 -7.55 12.13 -0.38
N GLU A 7 -8.42 13.10 -0.19
CA GLU A 7 -9.85 12.86 0.03
C GLU A 7 -10.67 13.68 -0.96
N GLY A 8 -11.76 13.12 -1.42
CA GLY A 8 -12.66 13.80 -2.35
C GLY A 8 -13.96 13.03 -2.58
N PRO A 9 -14.82 13.56 -3.46
CA PRO A 9 -16.06 12.85 -3.81
C PRO A 9 -15.75 11.60 -4.65
N SER A 10 -16.56 10.55 -4.45
CA SER A 10 -16.51 9.37 -5.30
C SER A 10 -16.96 9.71 -6.73
N GLU A 11 -16.31 9.10 -7.72
CA GLU A 11 -16.75 9.22 -9.11
C GLU A 11 -18.07 8.49 -9.37
N GLU A 12 -18.36 7.45 -8.60
CA GLU A 12 -19.60 6.70 -8.72
C GLU A 12 -20.79 7.39 -8.04
N ASP A 13 -20.52 8.09 -6.92
CA ASP A 13 -21.52 8.78 -6.11
C ASP A 13 -20.89 10.01 -5.48
N SER A 14 -21.17 11.18 -6.04
CA SER A 14 -20.59 12.45 -5.60
C SER A 14 -20.99 12.86 -4.18
N THR A 15 -21.99 12.20 -3.58
CA THR A 15 -22.40 12.46 -2.19
C THR A 15 -21.54 11.68 -1.20
N ARG A 16 -20.78 10.67 -1.66
CA ARG A 16 -19.90 9.85 -0.84
C ARG A 16 -18.47 10.36 -0.93
N ARG A 17 -17.80 10.46 0.20
CA ARG A 17 -16.38 10.80 0.23
C ARG A 17 -15.54 9.52 0.18
N VAL A 18 -14.46 9.57 -0.58
CA VAL A 18 -13.48 8.50 -0.69
C VAL A 18 -12.08 9.02 -0.38
N SER A 19 -11.19 8.12 -0.01
CA SER A 19 -9.83 8.47 0.37
C SER A 19 -8.80 7.52 -0.22
N LEU A 20 -7.66 8.10 -0.58
CA LEU A 20 -6.49 7.41 -1.10
C LEU A 20 -5.30 7.82 -0.25
N ALA A 21 -4.47 6.87 0.16
CA ALA A 21 -3.18 7.17 0.75
C ALA A 21 -2.07 6.57 -0.12
N PHE A 22 -0.99 7.34 -0.30
CA PHE A 22 0.23 6.90 -0.97
C PHE A 22 1.39 7.05 -0.01
N THR A 23 2.12 5.97 0.22
CA THR A 23 3.22 5.97 1.21
C THR A 23 4.46 6.73 0.75
N GLY A 24 4.67 6.87 -0.57
CA GLY A 24 5.99 7.22 -1.07
C GLY A 24 6.99 6.12 -0.73
N ASP A 25 8.27 6.40 -0.88
CA ASP A 25 9.34 5.45 -0.55
C ASP A 25 9.66 5.56 0.93
N THR A 26 9.31 4.53 1.70
CA THR A 26 9.48 4.54 3.17
C THR A 26 9.44 3.14 3.75
N ASP A 27 10.03 2.96 4.92
CA ASP A 27 9.72 1.85 5.80
C ASP A 27 8.51 2.21 6.68
N THR A 28 7.98 1.24 7.42
CA THR A 28 6.85 1.48 8.33
C THR A 28 7.22 2.46 9.44
N CYS A 29 6.29 3.33 9.76
CA CYS A 29 6.38 4.22 10.91
C CYS A 29 4.97 4.61 11.35
N GLN A 30 4.84 5.14 12.56
CA GLN A 30 3.54 5.52 13.12
C GLN A 30 2.82 6.55 12.25
N ALA A 31 3.55 7.50 11.69
CA ALA A 31 2.97 8.52 10.82
C ALA A 31 2.26 7.91 9.59
N MET A 32 2.80 6.82 9.04
CA MET A 32 2.17 6.13 7.92
C MET A 32 0.87 5.45 8.34
N SER A 33 0.86 4.80 9.50
CA SER A 33 -0.35 4.19 10.05
C SER A 33 -1.43 5.22 10.31
N ASP A 34 -1.07 6.37 10.88
CA ASP A 34 -2.02 7.46 11.16
C ASP A 34 -2.59 8.04 9.85
N MET A 35 -1.73 8.27 8.86
CA MET A 35 -2.13 8.80 7.57
C MET A 35 -3.09 7.87 6.84
N ALA A 36 -2.86 6.57 6.92
CA ALA A 36 -3.62 5.56 6.17
C ALA A 36 -4.91 5.11 6.83
N GLN A 37 -5.24 5.63 8.02
CA GLN A 37 -6.43 5.17 8.76
C GLN A 37 -7.71 5.25 7.93
N GLY A 38 -8.35 4.11 7.73
CA GLY A 38 -9.66 3.99 7.11
C GLY A 38 -9.71 4.37 5.63
N VAL A 39 -8.57 4.43 4.93
CA VAL A 39 -8.58 4.77 3.51
C VAL A 39 -9.27 3.71 2.66
N ASP A 40 -9.92 4.14 1.60
CA ASP A 40 -10.53 3.21 0.65
C ASP A 40 -9.47 2.48 -0.16
N LEU A 41 -8.37 3.15 -0.52
CA LEU A 41 -7.25 2.55 -1.22
C LEU A 41 -5.93 3.01 -0.62
N LEU A 42 -5.07 2.06 -0.30
CA LEU A 42 -3.68 2.30 0.11
C LEU A 42 -2.75 1.86 -1.02
N LEU A 43 -2.05 2.82 -1.59
CA LEU A 43 -0.96 2.56 -2.54
C LEU A 43 0.34 2.58 -1.73
N ALA A 44 0.92 1.40 -1.53
CA ALA A 44 2.07 1.22 -0.66
C ALA A 44 3.27 0.64 -1.42
N GLU A 45 4.44 1.21 -1.16
CA GLU A 45 5.66 0.67 -1.71
C GLU A 45 6.00 -0.70 -1.12
N ALA A 46 6.62 -1.57 -1.90
CA ALA A 46 7.07 -2.89 -1.49
C ALA A 46 8.37 -3.26 -2.23
N ALA A 47 9.37 -2.40 -2.09
CA ALA A 47 10.63 -2.56 -2.81
C ALA A 47 11.48 -3.71 -2.28
N PHE A 48 11.33 -4.06 -1.00
CA PHE A 48 12.12 -5.07 -0.32
C PHE A 48 11.38 -6.39 -0.19
N VAL A 49 12.13 -7.47 -0.01
CA VAL A 49 11.62 -8.83 0.22
C VAL A 49 12.15 -9.32 1.56
N GLU A 50 11.26 -9.91 2.37
CA GLU A 50 11.63 -10.50 3.66
C GLU A 50 12.73 -11.56 3.48
N GLY A 51 13.71 -11.49 4.34
CA GLY A 51 14.86 -12.41 4.32
C GLY A 51 15.93 -12.11 3.27
N ARG A 52 15.60 -11.40 2.20
CA ARG A 52 16.57 -10.96 1.18
C ARG A 52 17.14 -9.59 1.51
N ASP A 53 16.26 -8.66 1.87
CA ASP A 53 16.63 -7.26 2.11
C ASP A 53 16.51 -6.97 3.60
N THR A 54 17.63 -6.70 4.26
CA THR A 54 17.71 -6.60 5.72
C THR A 54 17.95 -5.18 6.23
N VAL A 55 18.10 -4.21 5.33
CA VAL A 55 18.30 -2.82 5.71
C VAL A 55 16.96 -2.21 6.13
N GLY A 56 16.88 -1.74 7.38
CA GLY A 56 15.68 -1.06 7.88
C GLY A 56 15.68 0.43 7.58
N GLY A 57 14.50 1.05 7.67
CA GLY A 57 14.32 2.49 7.61
C GLY A 57 14.26 3.10 6.22
N MET A 58 14.31 2.29 5.14
CA MET A 58 14.32 2.80 3.77
C MET A 58 13.08 2.40 2.98
N HIS A 59 12.73 1.12 3.02
CA HIS A 59 11.66 0.56 2.20
C HIS A 59 10.89 -0.50 2.98
N MET A 60 9.63 -0.71 2.58
CA MET A 60 8.83 -1.80 3.11
C MET A 60 9.03 -3.07 2.28
N THR A 61 8.75 -4.21 2.91
CA THR A 61 8.48 -5.47 2.23
C THR A 61 6.98 -5.57 1.94
N GLY A 62 6.57 -6.53 1.13
CA GLY A 62 5.15 -6.84 0.94
C GLY A 62 4.45 -7.17 2.25
N ARG A 63 5.14 -7.89 3.16
CA ARG A 63 4.61 -8.18 4.50
C ARG A 63 4.33 -6.90 5.28
N ARG A 64 5.27 -5.97 5.32
CA ARG A 64 5.10 -4.71 6.07
C ARG A 64 4.02 -3.84 5.46
N ALA A 65 3.91 -3.78 4.14
CA ALA A 65 2.82 -3.09 3.47
C ALA A 65 1.47 -3.71 3.82
N GLY A 66 1.38 -5.03 3.87
CA GLY A 66 0.19 -5.75 4.29
C GLY A 66 -0.16 -5.49 5.75
N GLU A 67 0.83 -5.48 6.64
CA GLU A 67 0.61 -5.14 8.05
C GLU A 67 0.11 -3.71 8.22
N LEU A 68 0.65 -2.76 7.46
CA LEU A 68 0.19 -1.38 7.46
C LEU A 68 -1.28 -1.30 7.02
N ALA A 69 -1.65 -1.97 5.94
CA ALA A 69 -3.03 -2.00 5.45
C ALA A 69 -3.99 -2.61 6.46
N ALA A 70 -3.59 -3.69 7.12
CA ALA A 70 -4.41 -4.35 8.15
C ALA A 70 -4.60 -3.44 9.37
N GLN A 71 -3.54 -2.82 9.86
CA GLN A 71 -3.61 -1.90 11.00
C GLN A 71 -4.45 -0.67 10.70
N ALA A 72 -4.32 -0.14 9.51
CA ALA A 72 -5.05 1.07 9.09
C ALA A 72 -6.51 0.78 8.72
N GLY A 73 -6.88 -0.47 8.52
CA GLY A 73 -8.22 -0.83 8.05
C GLY A 73 -8.45 -0.38 6.61
N ALA A 74 -7.42 -0.44 5.76
CA ALA A 74 -7.54 -0.05 4.36
C ALA A 74 -8.51 -0.97 3.60
N GLY A 75 -9.33 -0.39 2.75
CA GLY A 75 -10.31 -1.15 1.97
C GLY A 75 -9.73 -1.89 0.79
N HIS A 76 -8.58 -1.45 0.29
CA HIS A 76 -7.89 -2.04 -0.85
C HIS A 76 -6.40 -1.72 -0.72
N LEU A 77 -5.54 -2.72 -0.93
CA LEU A 77 -4.08 -2.53 -0.93
C LEU A 77 -3.53 -2.75 -2.33
N VAL A 78 -2.81 -1.77 -2.82
CA VAL A 78 -2.09 -1.87 -4.09
C VAL A 78 -0.60 -1.71 -3.80
N LEU A 79 0.20 -2.71 -4.16
CA LEU A 79 1.65 -2.66 -3.99
C LEU A 79 2.29 -1.99 -5.20
N THR A 80 3.23 -1.10 -4.93
CA THR A 80 4.01 -0.42 -5.98
C THR A 80 5.49 -0.43 -5.64
N HIS A 81 6.32 0.14 -6.51
CA HIS A 81 7.78 0.20 -6.35
C HIS A 81 8.44 -1.17 -6.18
N ILE A 82 7.83 -2.19 -6.78
CA ILE A 82 8.43 -3.53 -6.81
C ILE A 82 9.59 -3.49 -7.82
N GLN A 83 10.77 -3.90 -7.37
CA GLN A 83 11.98 -3.79 -8.18
C GLN A 83 11.90 -4.70 -9.43
N PRO A 84 12.52 -4.32 -10.55
CA PRO A 84 12.45 -5.10 -11.79
C PRO A 84 12.97 -6.54 -11.67
N TRP A 85 13.88 -6.78 -10.73
CA TRP A 85 14.45 -8.13 -10.49
C TRP A 85 13.62 -8.96 -9.50
N THR A 86 12.51 -8.43 -9.00
CA THR A 86 11.64 -9.14 -8.05
C THR A 86 10.38 -9.60 -8.77
N ASP A 87 10.06 -10.89 -8.66
CA ASP A 87 8.78 -11.40 -9.12
C ASP A 87 7.66 -10.82 -8.23
N PRO A 88 6.69 -10.09 -8.81
CA PRO A 88 5.60 -9.49 -8.03
C PRO A 88 4.81 -10.49 -7.18
N ALA A 89 4.78 -11.77 -7.55
CA ALA A 89 4.12 -12.80 -6.77
C ALA A 89 4.71 -12.93 -5.36
N VAL A 90 5.98 -12.60 -5.17
CA VAL A 90 6.65 -12.71 -3.87
C VAL A 90 6.09 -11.68 -2.87
N PRO A 91 6.15 -10.36 -3.13
CA PRO A 91 5.57 -9.39 -2.21
C PRO A 91 4.05 -9.52 -2.08
N LEU A 92 3.34 -9.93 -3.12
CA LEU A 92 1.90 -10.19 -3.04
C LEU A 92 1.61 -11.32 -2.04
N LYS A 93 2.36 -12.41 -2.08
CA LYS A 93 2.22 -13.52 -1.13
C LYS A 93 2.53 -13.08 0.30
N GLU A 94 3.57 -12.28 0.48
CA GLU A 94 3.94 -11.73 1.79
C GLU A 94 2.80 -10.88 2.37
N ALA A 95 2.22 -10.00 1.56
CA ALA A 95 1.12 -9.15 1.98
C ALA A 95 -0.15 -9.96 2.27
N ALA A 96 -0.47 -10.95 1.43
CA ALA A 96 -1.65 -11.80 1.60
C ALA A 96 -1.62 -12.61 2.89
N ALA A 97 -0.45 -12.89 3.43
CA ALA A 97 -0.30 -13.60 4.69
C ALA A 97 -0.80 -12.79 5.90
N VAL A 98 -0.87 -11.47 5.80
CA VAL A 98 -1.19 -10.56 6.92
C VAL A 98 -2.33 -9.58 6.61
N TYR A 99 -2.76 -9.48 5.37
CA TYR A 99 -3.88 -8.62 4.95
C TYR A 99 -4.90 -9.44 4.16
N SER A 100 -6.15 -9.44 4.60
CA SER A 100 -7.21 -10.28 4.01
C SER A 100 -8.11 -9.54 3.01
N GLY A 101 -7.93 -8.24 2.82
CA GLY A 101 -8.73 -7.46 1.88
C GLY A 101 -8.26 -7.59 0.43
N PRO A 102 -8.92 -6.85 -0.49
CA PRO A 102 -8.49 -6.80 -1.88
C PRO A 102 -7.04 -6.35 -2.02
N LEU A 103 -6.27 -7.08 -2.81
CA LEU A 103 -4.81 -6.92 -2.91
C LEU A 103 -4.37 -7.14 -4.36
N GLU A 104 -3.55 -6.23 -4.87
CA GLU A 104 -2.95 -6.39 -6.20
C GLU A 104 -1.63 -5.62 -6.29
N ALA A 105 -0.85 -5.92 -7.32
CA ALA A 105 0.33 -5.14 -7.67
C ALA A 105 -0.03 -4.12 -8.76
N ALA A 106 0.50 -2.91 -8.63
CA ALA A 106 0.31 -1.87 -9.62
C ALA A 106 0.99 -2.27 -10.94
N THR A 107 0.31 -1.99 -12.04
CA THR A 107 0.87 -2.12 -13.39
C THR A 107 0.79 -0.77 -14.08
N ALA A 108 1.64 -0.56 -15.10
CA ALA A 108 1.61 0.68 -15.87
C ALA A 108 0.21 0.87 -16.48
N ASP A 109 -0.28 2.10 -16.44
CA ASP A 109 -1.57 2.49 -17.00
C ASP A 109 -2.80 1.87 -16.31
N ALA A 110 -2.64 1.18 -15.20
CA ALA A 110 -3.77 0.69 -14.42
C ALA A 110 -4.58 1.86 -13.85
N VAL A 111 -5.90 1.67 -13.76
CA VAL A 111 -6.83 2.68 -13.27
C VAL A 111 -7.71 2.06 -12.18
N TRP A 112 -7.87 2.77 -11.09
CA TRP A 112 -8.81 2.41 -10.01
C TRP A 112 -9.81 3.54 -9.83
N GLU A 113 -11.10 3.17 -9.79
CA GLU A 113 -12.19 4.11 -9.51
C GLU A 113 -12.66 3.94 -8.07
N LEU A 114 -12.86 5.05 -7.38
CA LEU A 114 -13.25 5.06 -5.97
C LEU A 114 -14.61 5.74 -5.73
#